data_e53281fcbbd7328030c2f4955daf4511
#
_entry.id   e53281fcbbd7328030c2f4955daf4511
#
_cell.length_a   1.000
_cell.length_b   1.000
_cell.length_c   1.000
_cell.angle_alpha   90.00
_cell.angle_beta   90.00
_cell.angle_gamma   90.00
#
_symmetry.space_group_name_H-M   'P 1'
#
loop_
_entity.id
_entity.type
_entity.pdbx_description
1 polymer ?
#
loop_
_entity_poly.entity_id
_entity_poly.type
_entity_poly.pdbx_seq_one_letter_code
_entity_poly.pdbx_strand_id
1 'polypeptide(L)'
;MKKYILTIVFLLAAELIIKAQTADPLVSKCVMNAGENTRYLKDFRVQLAKGSPSEELRYKTQMSLWKNTKYRFSMCNSEDSKGELILTIKDNTNKVVLSSYDQKSGKIYPFIDFICNKSGIYQLNFDFSEAEQGSGVGVVSMVR
;
A
#
# COMPACT_ATOMS: atom_id res chain seq x y z
N MET A 1 -38.72 26.41 -23.19
CA MET A 1 -37.34 26.19 -23.66
C MET A 1 -36.28 26.41 -22.59
N LYS A 2 -36.32 27.48 -21.81
CA LYS A 2 -35.31 27.72 -20.74
C LYS A 2 -35.25 26.64 -19.64
N LYS A 3 -36.38 25.99 -19.31
CA LYS A 3 -36.44 24.92 -18.28
C LYS A 3 -35.76 23.62 -18.73
N TYR A 4 -35.78 23.30 -20.01
CA TYR A 4 -35.14 22.08 -20.54
C TYR A 4 -33.64 22.21 -20.69
N ILE A 5 -33.15 23.41 -20.97
CA ILE A 5 -31.70 23.70 -21.06
C ILE A 5 -31.04 23.51 -19.70
N LEU A 6 -31.70 23.95 -18.61
CA LEU A 6 -31.17 23.79 -17.25
C LEU A 6 -31.09 22.32 -16.83
N THR A 7 -32.07 21.50 -17.24
CA THR A 7 -32.10 20.06 -16.91
C THR A 7 -31.00 19.30 -17.65
N ILE A 8 -30.72 19.66 -18.90
CA ILE A 8 -29.69 19.02 -19.75
C ILE A 8 -28.29 19.36 -19.19
N VAL A 9 -28.07 20.61 -18.76
CA VAL A 9 -26.79 21.02 -18.17
C VAL A 9 -26.53 20.31 -16.83
N PHE A 10 -27.56 20.05 -16.03
CA PHE A 10 -27.44 19.32 -14.77
C PHE A 10 -27.12 17.82 -14.99
N LEU A 11 -27.68 17.19 -16.01
CA LEU A 11 -27.39 15.80 -16.40
C LEU A 11 -25.95 15.64 -16.93
N LEU A 12 -25.44 16.60 -17.70
CA LEU A 12 -24.06 16.58 -18.19
C LEU A 12 -23.03 16.78 -17.08
N ALA A 13 -23.36 17.59 -16.06
CA ALA A 13 -22.48 17.80 -14.89
C ALA A 13 -22.39 16.54 -14.01
N ALA A 14 -23.45 15.72 -13.93
CA ALA A 14 -23.47 14.48 -13.18
C ALA A 14 -22.55 13.40 -13.80
N GLU A 15 -22.44 13.35 -15.12
CA GLU A 15 -21.55 12.39 -15.80
C GLU A 15 -20.05 12.70 -15.59
N LEU A 16 -19.69 13.95 -15.40
CA LEU A 16 -18.30 14.36 -15.14
C LEU A 16 -17.81 13.95 -13.74
N ILE A 17 -18.72 13.82 -12.78
CA ILE A 17 -18.37 13.42 -11.40
C ILE A 17 -18.06 11.92 -11.33
N ILE A 18 -18.69 11.10 -12.15
CA ILE A 18 -18.49 9.64 -12.15
C ILE A 18 -17.10 9.25 -12.70
N LYS A 19 -16.56 10.02 -13.63
CA LYS A 19 -15.22 9.78 -14.21
C LYS A 19 -14.05 10.13 -13.28
N ALA A 20 -14.28 10.91 -12.22
CA ALA A 20 -13.24 11.31 -11.26
C ALA A 20 -12.95 10.24 -10.19
N GLN A 21 -13.70 9.10 -10.17
CA GLN A 21 -13.59 8.05 -9.16
C GLN A 21 -13.02 6.73 -9.69
N THR A 22 -12.23 6.77 -10.76
CA THR A 22 -11.55 5.56 -11.26
C THR A 22 -10.47 5.13 -10.27
N ALA A 23 -10.62 3.93 -9.69
CA ALA A 23 -9.60 3.33 -8.82
C ALA A 23 -8.29 3.13 -9.59
N ASP A 24 -7.16 3.34 -8.89
CA ASP A 24 -5.84 3.04 -9.43
C ASP A 24 -5.77 1.55 -9.81
N PRO A 25 -5.45 1.20 -11.09
CA PRO A 25 -5.40 -0.20 -11.53
C PRO A 25 -4.41 -1.05 -10.75
N LEU A 26 -3.29 -0.48 -10.31
CA LEU A 26 -2.28 -1.19 -9.52
C LEU A 26 -2.81 -1.52 -8.12
N VAL A 27 -3.50 -0.58 -7.48
CA VAL A 27 -4.17 -0.80 -6.19
C VAL A 27 -5.21 -1.91 -6.32
N SER A 28 -6.06 -1.86 -7.34
CA SER A 28 -7.11 -2.87 -7.59
C SER A 28 -6.51 -4.27 -7.79
N LYS A 29 -5.44 -4.39 -8.57
CA LYS A 29 -4.70 -5.63 -8.76
C LYS A 29 -4.12 -6.14 -7.44
N CYS A 30 -3.53 -5.26 -6.64
CA CYS A 30 -2.93 -5.63 -5.37
C CYS A 30 -3.97 -6.07 -4.34
N VAL A 31 -5.13 -5.43 -4.31
CA VAL A 31 -6.27 -5.84 -3.47
C VAL A 31 -6.75 -7.25 -3.84
N MET A 32 -6.85 -7.55 -5.14
CA MET A 32 -7.22 -8.90 -5.60
C MET A 32 -6.18 -9.95 -5.20
N ASN A 33 -4.89 -9.61 -5.29
CA ASN A 33 -3.80 -10.51 -4.88
C ASN A 33 -3.77 -10.79 -3.37
N ALA A 34 -4.39 -9.93 -2.56
CA ALA A 34 -4.50 -10.15 -1.12
C ALA A 34 -5.41 -11.35 -0.75
N GLY A 35 -6.26 -11.79 -1.67
CA GLY A 35 -7.13 -12.96 -1.50
C GLY A 35 -8.54 -12.64 -1.03
N GLU A 36 -9.44 -13.63 -1.18
CA GLU A 36 -10.88 -13.48 -0.93
C GLU A 36 -11.25 -13.27 0.53
N ASN A 37 -10.46 -13.81 1.47
CA ASN A 37 -10.72 -13.72 2.91
C ASN A 37 -10.14 -12.44 3.53
N THR A 38 -9.93 -11.41 2.73
CA THR A 38 -9.39 -10.14 3.19
C THR A 38 -10.36 -9.00 2.95
N ARG A 39 -10.29 -8.00 3.83
CA ARG A 39 -11.01 -6.75 3.70
C ARG A 39 -10.01 -5.60 3.55
N TYR A 40 -10.07 -4.89 2.45
CA TYR A 40 -9.25 -3.72 2.20
C TYR A 40 -9.44 -2.65 3.28
N LEU A 41 -8.34 -2.09 3.77
CA LEU A 41 -8.34 -1.00 4.75
C LEU A 41 -7.72 0.28 4.18
N LYS A 42 -6.52 0.18 3.61
CA LYS A 42 -5.74 1.33 3.16
C LYS A 42 -4.68 0.91 2.15
N ASP A 43 -4.23 1.86 1.35
CA ASP A 43 -3.07 1.69 0.46
C ASP A 43 -2.08 2.84 0.60
N PHE A 44 -0.84 2.54 0.24
CA PHE A 44 0.27 3.48 0.21
C PHE A 44 0.94 3.39 -1.15
N ARG A 45 0.94 4.49 -1.89
CA ARG A 45 1.71 4.57 -3.13
C ARG A 45 3.14 5.00 -2.81
N VAL A 46 4.09 4.21 -3.27
CA VAL A 46 5.52 4.43 -3.04
C VAL A 46 6.22 4.60 -4.38
N GLN A 47 6.90 5.73 -4.54
CA GLN A 47 7.70 6.03 -5.72
C GLN A 47 9.01 6.66 -5.29
N LEU A 48 10.12 6.01 -5.60
CA LEU A 48 11.45 6.43 -5.18
C LEU A 48 12.43 6.40 -6.35
N ALA A 49 13.29 7.40 -6.42
CA ALA A 49 14.47 7.36 -7.29
C ALA A 49 15.52 6.40 -6.74
N LYS A 50 16.53 6.07 -7.54
CA LYS A 50 17.66 5.29 -7.06
C LYS A 50 18.34 5.99 -5.88
N GLY A 51 18.55 5.26 -4.79
CA GLY A 51 19.19 5.73 -3.58
C GLY A 51 20.60 5.18 -3.38
N SER A 52 21.17 5.46 -2.22
CA SER A 52 22.42 4.88 -1.76
C SER A 52 22.15 3.62 -0.94
N PRO A 53 22.95 2.53 -1.07
CA PRO A 53 22.81 1.33 -0.25
C PRO A 53 22.97 1.58 1.26
N SER A 54 23.57 2.70 1.64
CA SER A 54 23.76 3.11 3.04
C SER A 54 22.57 3.89 3.60
N GLU A 55 21.60 4.28 2.78
CA GLU A 55 20.40 4.94 3.25
C GLU A 55 19.48 3.93 3.96
N GLU A 56 18.96 4.35 5.10
CA GLU A 56 17.89 3.59 5.77
C GLU A 56 16.60 3.68 4.94
N LEU A 57 15.66 2.80 5.25
CA LEU A 57 14.32 2.74 4.63
C LEU A 57 13.76 4.13 4.31
N ARG A 58 13.64 4.43 3.02
CA ARG A 58 13.47 5.79 2.51
C ARG A 58 12.05 6.33 2.58
N TYR A 59 11.03 5.47 2.55
CA TYR A 59 9.64 5.88 2.66
C TYR A 59 9.11 5.47 4.03
N LYS A 60 8.82 6.45 4.88
CA LYS A 60 8.36 6.24 6.26
C LYS A 60 6.94 6.76 6.42
N THR A 61 6.06 5.92 6.94
CA THR A 61 4.69 6.30 7.28
C THR A 61 4.25 5.57 8.56
N GLN A 62 3.06 5.85 9.02
CA GLN A 62 2.52 5.29 10.25
C GLN A 62 1.08 4.84 10.04
N MET A 63 0.67 3.84 10.80
CA MET A 63 -0.70 3.36 10.86
C MET A 63 -1.05 2.85 12.25
N SER A 64 -2.25 3.15 12.71
CA SER A 64 -2.80 2.55 13.93
C SER A 64 -3.24 1.12 13.64
N LEU A 65 -2.74 0.16 14.42
CA LEU A 65 -3.13 -1.24 14.35
C LEU A 65 -3.75 -1.67 15.68
N TRP A 66 -4.73 -2.55 15.62
CA TRP A 66 -5.54 -2.97 16.75
C TRP A 66 -5.18 -4.38 17.21
N LYS A 67 -5.09 -4.56 18.52
CA LYS A 67 -4.89 -5.86 19.16
C LYS A 67 -5.93 -6.89 18.68
N ASN A 68 -5.49 -8.15 18.57
CA ASN A 68 -6.30 -9.30 18.16
C ASN A 68 -6.81 -9.22 16.71
N THR A 69 -6.15 -8.44 15.88
CA THR A 69 -6.45 -8.33 14.45
C THR A 69 -5.28 -8.87 13.64
N LYS A 70 -5.59 -9.69 12.65
CA LYS A 70 -4.63 -10.16 11.67
C LYS A 70 -4.68 -9.27 10.43
N TYR A 71 -3.58 -8.61 10.15
CA TYR A 71 -3.41 -7.75 8.99
C TYR A 71 -2.60 -8.47 7.91
N ARG A 72 -2.97 -8.27 6.66
CA ARG A 72 -2.15 -8.64 5.50
C ARG A 72 -1.64 -7.40 4.82
N PHE A 73 -0.34 -7.34 4.64
CA PHE A 73 0.34 -6.30 3.87
C PHE A 73 0.80 -6.91 2.55
N SER A 74 0.25 -6.41 1.45
CA SER A 74 0.57 -6.87 0.10
C SER A 74 1.36 -5.81 -0.63
N MET A 75 2.48 -6.18 -1.23
CA MET A 75 3.36 -5.29 -1.98
C MET A 75 3.28 -5.65 -3.46
N CYS A 76 2.90 -4.67 -4.28
CA CYS A 76 2.79 -4.84 -5.73
C CYS A 76 3.62 -3.78 -6.44
N ASN A 77 4.45 -4.23 -7.38
CA ASN A 77 5.31 -3.35 -8.17
C ASN A 77 4.60 -2.94 -9.46
N SER A 78 4.81 -1.70 -9.90
CA SER A 78 4.47 -1.30 -11.26
C SER A 78 5.44 -1.95 -12.26
N GLU A 79 5.03 -2.05 -13.53
CA GLU A 79 5.82 -2.74 -14.58
C GLU A 79 7.19 -2.08 -14.83
N ASP A 80 7.29 -0.77 -14.63
CA ASP A 80 8.52 0.01 -14.81
C ASP A 80 9.43 0.06 -13.56
N SER A 81 9.03 -0.59 -12.46
CA SER A 81 9.84 -0.64 -11.25
C SER A 81 11.06 -1.54 -11.44
N LYS A 82 12.25 -1.01 -11.15
CA LYS A 82 13.51 -1.77 -11.18
C LYS A 82 13.71 -2.58 -9.91
N GLY A 83 13.42 -1.98 -8.76
CA GLY A 83 13.47 -2.66 -7.47
C GLY A 83 12.14 -3.28 -7.09
N GLU A 84 12.18 -4.30 -6.25
CA GLU A 84 10.99 -4.90 -5.62
C GLU A 84 10.64 -4.15 -4.34
N LEU A 85 9.37 -3.85 -4.14
CA LEU A 85 8.88 -3.16 -2.96
C LEU A 85 8.99 -4.07 -1.73
N ILE A 86 9.65 -3.57 -0.71
CA ILE A 86 9.81 -4.22 0.60
C ILE A 86 9.19 -3.37 1.70
N LEU A 87 8.64 -4.03 2.71
CA LEU A 87 8.03 -3.40 3.88
C LEU A 87 8.72 -3.89 5.15
N THR A 88 9.09 -2.96 6.01
CA THR A 88 9.54 -3.23 7.38
C THR A 88 8.58 -2.56 8.35
N ILE A 89 8.00 -3.35 9.26
CA ILE A 89 7.09 -2.87 10.29
C ILE A 89 7.85 -2.74 11.60
N LYS A 90 7.78 -1.56 12.22
CA LYS A 90 8.38 -1.27 13.53
C LYS A 90 7.29 -0.87 14.52
N ASP A 91 7.48 -1.24 15.78
CA ASP A 91 6.63 -0.79 16.88
C ASP A 91 6.97 0.65 17.32
N ASN A 92 6.28 1.15 18.33
CA ASN A 92 6.49 2.49 18.87
C ASN A 92 7.84 2.67 19.59
N THR A 93 8.57 1.59 19.84
CA THR A 93 9.94 1.61 20.41
C THR A 93 11.01 1.55 19.32
N ASN A 94 10.62 1.65 18.04
CA ASN A 94 11.49 1.53 16.88
C ASN A 94 12.07 0.12 16.66
N LYS A 95 11.48 -0.89 17.29
CA LYS A 95 11.87 -2.29 17.13
C LYS A 95 11.18 -2.87 15.90
N VAL A 96 11.94 -3.56 15.03
CA VAL A 96 11.40 -4.32 13.91
C VAL A 96 10.58 -5.49 14.43
N VAL A 97 9.30 -5.54 14.06
CA VAL A 97 8.39 -6.65 14.43
C VAL A 97 8.13 -7.60 13.27
N LEU A 98 8.25 -7.13 12.04
CA LEU A 98 8.10 -7.94 10.83
C LEU A 98 8.74 -7.25 9.63
N SER A 99 9.24 -8.03 8.68
CA SER A 99 9.75 -7.54 7.39
C SER A 99 9.38 -8.49 6.26
N SER A 100 9.10 -7.95 5.09
CA SER A 100 8.90 -8.75 3.88
C SER A 100 10.20 -9.19 3.22
N TYR A 101 11.33 -8.68 3.69
CA TYR A 101 12.66 -9.07 3.25
C TYR A 101 13.35 -9.93 4.32
N ASP A 102 13.70 -11.16 3.95
CA ASP A 102 14.49 -12.05 4.80
C ASP A 102 15.97 -11.87 4.48
N GLN A 103 16.70 -11.23 5.40
CA GLN A 103 18.14 -10.96 5.24
C GLN A 103 18.99 -12.24 5.17
N LYS A 104 18.55 -13.34 5.77
CA LYS A 104 19.30 -14.60 5.77
C LYS A 104 19.25 -15.31 4.42
N SER A 105 18.07 -15.36 3.79
CA SER A 105 17.87 -16.04 2.51
C SER A 105 17.92 -15.09 1.32
N GLY A 106 17.79 -13.77 1.54
CA GLY A 106 17.65 -12.79 0.48
C GLY A 106 16.25 -12.80 -0.18
N LYS A 107 15.31 -13.57 0.36
CA LYS A 107 13.96 -13.71 -0.20
C LYS A 107 13.11 -12.49 0.12
N ILE A 108 12.35 -12.02 -0.89
CA ILE A 108 11.36 -10.96 -0.76
C ILE A 108 9.97 -11.60 -0.92
N TYR A 109 9.13 -11.40 0.09
CA TYR A 109 7.77 -11.91 0.10
C TYR A 109 6.81 -10.88 -0.47
N PRO A 110 5.92 -11.23 -1.42
CA PRO A 110 4.97 -10.29 -2.01
C PRO A 110 3.85 -9.89 -1.04
N PHE A 111 3.64 -10.66 0.01
CA PHE A 111 2.76 -10.29 1.12
C PHE A 111 3.26 -10.89 2.43
N ILE A 112 2.91 -10.25 3.53
CA ILE A 112 3.19 -10.71 4.88
C ILE A 112 1.95 -10.54 5.76
N ASP A 113 1.75 -11.49 6.67
CA ASP A 113 0.67 -11.45 7.66
C ASP A 113 1.23 -11.06 9.02
N PHE A 114 0.61 -10.08 9.65
CA PHE A 114 0.95 -9.56 10.96
C PHE A 114 -0.22 -9.75 11.92
N ILE A 115 0.00 -10.53 12.99
CA ILE A 115 -0.95 -10.67 14.08
C ILE A 115 -0.58 -9.61 15.13
N CYS A 116 -1.46 -8.61 15.27
CA CYS A 116 -1.22 -7.52 16.21
C CYS A 116 -1.54 -7.95 17.65
N ASN A 117 -0.52 -7.96 18.49
CA ASN A 117 -0.63 -8.34 19.91
C ASN A 117 -0.89 -7.14 20.83
N LYS A 118 -0.59 -5.94 20.37
CA LYS A 118 -0.73 -4.71 21.13
C LYS A 118 -1.20 -3.58 20.25
N SER A 119 -2.34 -3.00 20.59
CA SER A 119 -2.85 -1.82 19.87
C SER A 119 -1.89 -0.65 20.00
N GLY A 120 -1.69 0.08 18.93
CA GLY A 120 -0.83 1.25 18.93
C GLY A 120 -0.50 1.74 17.54
N ILE A 121 0.38 2.72 17.47
CA ILE A 121 0.90 3.27 16.23
C ILE A 121 2.14 2.48 15.83
N TYR A 122 2.11 1.91 14.63
CA TYR A 122 3.23 1.20 14.02
C TYR A 122 3.82 2.02 12.88
N GLN A 123 5.12 1.95 12.72
CA GLN A 123 5.81 2.52 11.58
C GLN A 123 5.81 1.51 10.45
N LEU A 124 5.38 1.96 9.27
CA LEU A 124 5.41 1.20 8.03
C LEU A 124 6.46 1.83 7.12
N ASN A 125 7.61 1.21 7.03
CA ASN A 125 8.74 1.72 6.26
C ASN A 125 8.87 0.91 4.97
N PHE A 126 8.71 1.58 3.85
CA PHE A 126 8.83 0.98 2.52
C PHE A 126 10.15 1.41 1.87
N ASP A 127 10.70 0.50 1.10
CA ASP A 127 11.83 0.75 0.23
C ASP A 127 11.80 -0.21 -0.96
N PHE A 128 12.69 -0.03 -1.90
CA PHE A 128 12.90 -0.97 -2.98
C PHE A 128 14.20 -1.74 -2.76
N SER A 129 14.23 -2.99 -3.22
CA SER A 129 15.40 -3.86 -3.10
C SER A 129 16.65 -3.19 -3.66
N GLU A 130 17.78 -3.35 -2.95
CA GLU A 130 19.09 -2.81 -3.32
C GLU A 130 19.13 -1.28 -3.48
N ALA A 131 18.25 -0.55 -2.77
CA ALA A 131 18.08 0.89 -2.91
C ALA A 131 17.82 1.36 -4.35
N GLU A 132 17.26 0.48 -5.17
CA GLU A 132 16.99 0.74 -6.59
C GLU A 132 15.82 1.72 -6.77
N GLN A 133 15.70 2.25 -7.97
CA GLN A 133 14.53 3.03 -8.37
C GLN A 133 13.30 2.10 -8.41
N GLY A 134 12.18 2.59 -7.94
CA GLY A 134 10.98 1.80 -7.97
C GLY A 134 9.70 2.62 -7.90
N SER A 135 8.63 1.96 -8.27
CA SER A 135 7.26 2.42 -8.14
C SER A 135 6.36 1.24 -7.81
N GLY A 136 5.53 1.39 -6.81
CA GLY A 136 4.65 0.31 -6.36
C GLY A 136 3.59 0.80 -5.39
N VAL A 137 2.82 -0.14 -4.88
CA VAL A 137 1.78 0.11 -3.88
C VAL A 137 1.82 -0.95 -2.79
N GLY A 138 1.75 -0.51 -1.54
CA GLY A 138 1.49 -1.36 -0.40
C GLY A 138 0.01 -1.30 -0.04
N VAL A 139 -0.65 -2.44 0.02
CA VAL A 139 -2.07 -2.55 0.41
C VAL A 139 -2.16 -3.21 1.77
N VAL A 140 -2.92 -2.61 2.66
CA VAL A 140 -3.22 -3.15 3.98
C VAL A 140 -4.64 -3.69 3.98
N SER A 141 -4.79 -4.94 4.36
CA SER A 141 -6.07 -5.62 4.48
C SER A 141 -6.18 -6.30 5.84
N MET A 142 -7.40 -6.48 6.30
CA MET A 142 -7.71 -7.29 7.46
C MET A 142 -8.09 -8.70 7.00
N VAL A 143 -7.47 -9.72 7.59
CA VAL A 143 -7.80 -11.12 7.33
C VAL A 143 -9.00 -11.52 8.19
N ARG A 144 -10.03 -12.08 7.55
CA ARG A 144 -11.26 -12.56 8.21
C ARG A 144 -11.10 -13.96 8.74
#